data_ad610c640e24f9c5788407aabc5b381f
#
_entry.id   ad610c640e24f9c5788407aabc5b381f
#
_cell.length_a   1.000
_cell.length_b   1.000
_cell.length_c   1.000
_cell.angle_alpha   90.00
_cell.angle_beta   90.00
_cell.angle_gamma   90.00
#
_symmetry.space_group_name_H-M   'P 1'
#
loop_
_entity.id
_entity.type
_entity.pdbx_description
1 polymer ?
#
loop_
_entity_poly.entity_id
_entity_poly.type
_entity_poly.pdbx_seq_one_letter_code
_entity_poly.pdbx_strand_id
1 'polypeptide(L)'
;MPRHVEDLARGRYDVLVVGGGIHGLFAAYDAALRGLTVAVVERGDFGSGLSFNHQRTIHGGLRALQGGHLQKARRQIHERRTWALIAPHLLRPLPFLIGTYRWTPRSRWAIKAGFALYDQLGRRRNANVSPELHLPKGRLESVAATKGLFPGVATDRLTGGAIWYDYQTRHPDRLTWTVALAAQQAGARLVNYMSAIKPIASAGGRVSGAEVRDELTGETRAIEASVTLLAAGGALPVTMSAFGVDGAPPLVRAMNVLLDRPARDIATAAPGPSGRVLTTVPWSGYVLVGTHQSTSAVPAVESAPPPEAIDAFLADANATFPRLGAGRKDIRMLHHGLTPAEMRGGRLDLLPESQVIDHGTRGVAGLLSIVGVKYTTARETAEHAIDVACRVLGRPAGACRTASIILPHAGIADSEGRLIETLRELDVDFDRDVLEHLTSWYGTEAPDVARYAASMNDVERVCESSPVLAAEMAYAADRASAVHLSDAVLRRTALGSAGHPGKAALERAAEAMGARLGWTADARAVEIAATEAAYPATARRTP
;
A
#
# COMPACT_ATOMS: atom_id res chain seq x y z
N MET A 1 2.79 0.91 -19.47
CA MET A 1 4.23 1.07 -19.13
C MET A 1 4.94 -0.26 -19.42
N PRO A 2 5.54 -0.44 -20.60
CA PRO A 2 6.33 -1.64 -20.89
C PRO A 2 7.65 -1.64 -20.10
N ARG A 3 8.19 -2.83 -19.89
CA ARG A 3 9.45 -3.08 -19.17
C ARG A 3 10.66 -2.84 -20.09
N HIS A 4 11.31 -1.68 -19.98
CA HIS A 4 12.45 -1.28 -20.84
C HIS A 4 13.80 -1.52 -20.15
N VAL A 5 14.25 -2.77 -20.09
CA VAL A 5 15.50 -3.18 -19.41
C VAL A 5 16.74 -2.61 -20.10
N GLU A 6 16.79 -2.64 -21.44
CA GLU A 6 17.92 -2.14 -22.20
C GLU A 6 18.15 -0.63 -22.00
N ASP A 7 17.05 0.12 -21.99
CA ASP A 7 17.12 1.58 -21.80
C ASP A 7 17.59 1.94 -20.38
N LEU A 8 17.25 1.10 -19.39
CA LEU A 8 17.68 1.27 -18.01
C LEU A 8 19.21 1.12 -17.91
N ALA A 9 19.79 0.09 -18.54
CA ALA A 9 21.21 -0.23 -18.43
C ALA A 9 22.12 0.75 -19.20
N ARG A 10 21.60 1.46 -20.22
CA ARG A 10 22.36 2.45 -20.99
C ARG A 10 22.43 3.83 -20.34
N GLY A 11 21.60 4.06 -19.33
CA GLY A 11 21.48 5.36 -18.66
C GLY A 11 22.53 5.57 -17.58
N ARG A 12 22.92 6.84 -17.39
CA ARG A 12 23.58 7.32 -16.17
C ARG A 12 22.58 8.13 -15.36
N TYR A 13 22.49 7.85 -14.07
CA TYR A 13 21.46 8.42 -13.23
C TYR A 13 22.04 9.29 -12.11
N ASP A 14 21.31 10.34 -11.76
CA ASP A 14 21.59 11.07 -10.53
C ASP A 14 21.24 10.21 -9.31
N VAL A 15 20.10 9.48 -9.40
CA VAL A 15 19.61 8.62 -8.32
C VAL A 15 19.16 7.26 -8.84
N LEU A 16 19.71 6.19 -8.27
CA LEU A 16 19.18 4.83 -8.39
C LEU A 16 18.38 4.50 -7.13
N VAL A 17 17.10 4.20 -7.27
CA VAL A 17 16.22 3.75 -6.19
C VAL A 17 16.10 2.24 -6.24
N VAL A 18 16.47 1.57 -5.14
CA VAL A 18 16.34 0.11 -4.96
C VAL A 18 15.12 -0.18 -4.10
N GLY A 19 14.06 -0.65 -4.76
CA GLY A 19 12.77 -0.97 -4.15
C GLY A 19 11.61 -0.11 -4.69
N GLY A 20 10.63 -0.76 -5.30
CA GLY A 20 9.43 -0.19 -5.91
C GLY A 20 8.20 -0.20 -5.00
N GLY A 21 8.38 -0.12 -3.68
CA GLY A 21 7.33 0.15 -2.72
C GLY A 21 6.97 1.64 -2.65
N ILE A 22 5.96 2.00 -1.85
CA ILE A 22 5.43 3.37 -1.81
C ILE A 22 6.50 4.44 -1.48
N HIS A 23 7.49 4.14 -0.64
CA HIS A 23 8.58 5.06 -0.33
C HIS A 23 9.51 5.28 -1.52
N GLY A 24 9.94 4.20 -2.18
CA GLY A 24 10.81 4.29 -3.35
C GLY A 24 10.13 4.96 -4.53
N LEU A 25 8.86 4.65 -4.78
CA LEU A 25 8.08 5.27 -5.86
C LEU A 25 7.89 6.77 -5.65
N PHE A 26 7.59 7.24 -4.42
CA PHE A 26 7.54 8.67 -4.14
C PHE A 26 8.91 9.34 -4.21
N ALA A 27 9.99 8.65 -3.80
CA ALA A 27 11.34 9.19 -3.95
C ALA A 27 11.70 9.37 -5.43
N ALA A 28 11.38 8.40 -6.27
CA ALA A 28 11.59 8.51 -7.72
C ALA A 28 10.74 9.63 -8.32
N TYR A 29 9.48 9.76 -7.91
CA TYR A 29 8.59 10.81 -8.39
C TYR A 29 9.08 12.20 -7.99
N ASP A 30 9.46 12.41 -6.73
CA ASP A 30 9.99 13.69 -6.26
C ASP A 30 11.30 14.07 -6.94
N ALA A 31 12.23 13.11 -7.05
CA ALA A 31 13.51 13.33 -7.73
C ALA A 31 13.32 13.73 -9.20
N ALA A 32 12.45 13.02 -9.93
CA ALA A 32 12.15 13.34 -11.33
C ALA A 32 11.49 14.74 -11.47
N LEU A 33 10.55 15.09 -10.60
CA LEU A 33 9.92 16.42 -10.57
C LEU A 33 10.92 17.55 -10.28
N ARG A 34 12.03 17.26 -9.59
CA ARG A 34 13.13 18.21 -9.35
C ARG A 34 14.15 18.23 -10.47
N GLY A 35 13.93 17.48 -11.58
CA GLY A 35 14.81 17.45 -12.75
C GLY A 35 16.03 16.54 -12.61
N LEU A 36 16.03 15.62 -11.64
CA LEU A 36 17.05 14.59 -11.53
C LEU A 36 16.74 13.43 -12.48
N THR A 37 17.77 12.82 -13.04
CA THR A 37 17.65 11.55 -13.78
C THR A 37 17.55 10.39 -12.79
N VAL A 38 16.48 9.57 -12.92
CA VAL A 38 16.14 8.56 -11.91
C VAL A 38 15.89 7.20 -12.54
N ALA A 39 16.47 6.16 -11.93
CA ALA A 39 16.14 4.76 -12.18
C ALA A 39 15.52 4.12 -10.93
N VAL A 40 14.55 3.24 -11.11
CA VAL A 40 13.97 2.39 -10.05
C VAL A 40 14.09 0.94 -10.45
N VAL A 41 14.64 0.11 -9.58
CA VAL A 41 14.66 -1.34 -9.73
C VAL A 41 13.86 -1.98 -8.57
N GLU A 42 12.97 -2.90 -8.92
CA GLU A 42 12.15 -3.67 -7.96
C GLU A 42 12.32 -5.16 -8.23
N ARG A 43 12.68 -5.93 -7.21
CA ARG A 43 12.95 -7.38 -7.34
C ARG A 43 11.72 -8.22 -7.68
N GLY A 44 10.55 -7.76 -7.29
CA GLY A 44 9.26 -8.36 -7.63
C GLY A 44 8.40 -7.40 -8.42
N ASP A 45 7.10 -7.44 -8.19
CA ASP A 45 6.19 -6.46 -8.76
C ASP A 45 6.12 -5.19 -7.90
N PHE A 46 5.85 -4.05 -8.55
CA PHE A 46 5.69 -2.76 -7.86
C PHE A 46 4.61 -2.83 -6.79
N GLY A 47 4.97 -2.43 -5.57
CA GLY A 47 4.07 -2.40 -4.44
C GLY A 47 3.79 -3.75 -3.78
N SER A 48 4.32 -4.87 -4.27
CA SER A 48 4.01 -6.24 -3.79
C SER A 48 4.35 -6.52 -2.32
N GLY A 49 5.22 -5.73 -1.70
CA GLY A 49 5.57 -5.85 -0.28
C GLY A 49 4.51 -5.28 0.66
N LEU A 50 4.94 -4.54 1.69
CA LEU A 50 4.04 -3.90 2.67
C LEU A 50 3.10 -2.86 2.07
N SER A 51 3.39 -2.32 0.88
CA SER A 51 2.49 -1.40 0.17
C SER A 51 1.20 -2.07 -0.27
N PHE A 52 1.21 -3.37 -0.57
CA PHE A 52 0.02 -4.20 -0.77
C PHE A 52 -0.60 -4.65 0.57
N ASN A 53 0.22 -4.97 1.57
CA ASN A 53 -0.16 -5.71 2.77
C ASN A 53 -0.55 -4.82 3.97
N HIS A 54 -0.90 -3.54 3.76
CA HIS A 54 -1.29 -2.63 4.84
C HIS A 54 -2.81 -2.67 5.14
N GLN A 55 -3.23 -2.00 6.23
CA GLN A 55 -4.63 -2.02 6.72
C GLN A 55 -5.59 -1.08 5.94
N ARG A 56 -5.28 -0.66 4.74
CA ARG A 56 -6.15 0.15 3.86
C ARG A 56 -6.55 1.52 4.42
N THR A 57 -5.84 2.04 5.42
CA THR A 57 -6.20 3.28 6.10
C THR A 57 -5.10 4.32 6.04
N ILE A 58 -5.46 5.57 5.76
CA ILE A 58 -4.61 6.76 5.82
C ILE A 58 -4.95 7.52 7.11
N HIS A 59 -4.10 7.36 8.12
CA HIS A 59 -4.34 7.82 9.49
C HIS A 59 -3.95 9.29 9.72
N GLY A 60 -4.78 10.04 10.45
CA GLY A 60 -4.53 11.43 10.81
C GLY A 60 -3.81 11.65 12.15
N GLY A 61 -3.23 10.60 12.76
CA GLY A 61 -2.34 10.78 13.91
C GLY A 61 -3.01 10.97 15.27
N LEU A 62 -4.29 10.63 15.43
CA LEU A 62 -4.96 10.71 16.74
C LEU A 62 -4.23 9.90 17.82
N ARG A 63 -3.66 8.75 17.45
CA ARG A 63 -2.86 7.92 18.37
C ARG A 63 -1.55 8.60 18.79
N ALA A 64 -0.91 9.39 17.93
CA ALA A 64 0.27 10.17 18.26
C ALA A 64 -0.06 11.27 19.28
N LEU A 65 -1.25 11.87 19.17
CA LEU A 65 -1.75 12.86 20.12
C LEU A 65 -1.96 12.26 21.50
N GLN A 66 -2.51 11.03 21.60
CA GLN A 66 -2.67 10.30 22.87
C GLN A 66 -1.32 10.05 23.58
N GLY A 67 -0.25 9.90 22.83
CA GLY A 67 1.13 9.81 23.34
C GLY A 67 1.82 11.15 23.59
N GLY A 68 1.12 12.28 23.48
CA GLY A 68 1.69 13.63 23.69
C GLY A 68 2.55 14.16 22.53
N HIS A 69 2.62 13.45 21.41
CA HIS A 69 3.50 13.80 20.28
C HIS A 69 2.81 14.76 19.30
N LEU A 70 2.67 16.05 19.67
CA LEU A 70 1.93 17.07 18.91
C LEU A 70 2.47 17.30 17.50
N GLN A 71 3.78 17.41 17.33
CA GLN A 71 4.40 17.61 16.02
C GLN A 71 4.13 16.44 15.08
N LYS A 72 4.23 15.22 15.60
CA LYS A 72 3.91 14.00 14.86
C LYS A 72 2.44 13.94 14.44
N ALA A 73 1.52 14.29 15.35
CA ALA A 73 0.10 14.39 15.03
C ALA A 73 -0.15 15.42 13.91
N ARG A 74 0.49 16.60 13.97
CA ARG A 74 0.42 17.65 12.96
C ARG A 74 0.87 17.16 11.58
N ARG A 75 2.04 16.51 11.51
CA ARG A 75 2.55 15.94 10.26
C ARG A 75 1.59 14.90 9.67
N GLN A 76 1.07 13.99 10.49
CA GLN A 76 0.12 12.97 10.02
C GLN A 76 -1.22 13.56 9.56
N ILE A 77 -1.73 14.61 10.21
CA ILE A 77 -2.91 15.35 9.75
C ILE A 77 -2.63 16.00 8.39
N HIS A 78 -1.44 16.60 8.24
CA HIS A 78 -1.03 17.22 6.97
C HIS A 78 -0.93 16.20 5.85
N GLU A 79 -0.21 15.11 6.05
CA GLU A 79 -0.03 14.06 5.04
C GLU A 79 -1.36 13.38 4.69
N ARG A 80 -2.23 13.12 5.67
CA ARG A 80 -3.58 12.61 5.39
C ARG A 80 -4.39 13.55 4.49
N ARG A 81 -4.31 14.87 4.74
CA ARG A 81 -4.94 15.87 3.87
C ARG A 81 -4.29 15.89 2.49
N THR A 82 -2.97 15.81 2.42
CA THR A 82 -2.22 15.75 1.15
C THR A 82 -2.70 14.59 0.29
N TRP A 83 -2.89 13.40 0.86
CA TRP A 83 -3.45 12.27 0.13
C TRP A 83 -4.83 12.58 -0.46
N ALA A 84 -5.70 13.26 0.29
CA ALA A 84 -7.02 13.66 -0.23
C ALA A 84 -6.94 14.74 -1.34
N LEU A 85 -5.86 15.50 -1.43
CA LEU A 85 -5.61 16.45 -2.50
C LEU A 85 -5.02 15.81 -3.75
N ILE A 86 -4.07 14.87 -3.58
CA ILE A 86 -3.35 14.29 -4.71
C ILE A 86 -3.99 13.02 -5.29
N ALA A 87 -4.83 12.33 -4.51
CA ALA A 87 -5.50 11.10 -4.93
C ALA A 87 -6.97 11.04 -4.47
N PRO A 88 -7.79 12.08 -4.69
CA PRO A 88 -9.14 12.15 -4.14
C PRO A 88 -10.04 11.01 -4.59
N HIS A 89 -9.94 10.56 -5.84
CA HIS A 89 -10.74 9.47 -6.40
C HIS A 89 -10.54 8.14 -5.66
N LEU A 90 -9.32 7.88 -5.16
CA LEU A 90 -8.94 6.61 -4.55
C LEU A 90 -9.17 6.55 -3.03
N LEU A 91 -9.80 7.57 -2.46
CA LEU A 91 -10.07 7.67 -1.03
C LEU A 91 -11.56 7.78 -0.72
N ARG A 92 -11.93 7.39 0.49
CA ARG A 92 -13.24 7.70 1.09
C ARG A 92 -13.09 7.99 2.58
N PRO A 93 -13.93 8.87 3.17
CA PRO A 93 -14.01 9.02 4.62
C PRO A 93 -14.42 7.70 5.28
N LEU A 94 -13.74 7.34 6.37
CA LEU A 94 -14.05 6.16 7.18
C LEU A 94 -14.24 6.57 8.64
N PRO A 95 -15.42 6.37 9.23
CA PRO A 95 -15.62 6.53 10.67
C PRO A 95 -14.96 5.38 11.45
N PHE A 96 -14.32 5.72 12.56
CA PHE A 96 -13.76 4.80 13.54
C PHE A 96 -14.48 4.97 14.87
N LEU A 97 -14.86 3.88 15.52
CA LEU A 97 -15.53 3.86 16.81
C LEU A 97 -14.70 3.10 17.84
N ILE A 98 -14.50 3.70 19.01
CA ILE A 98 -13.92 3.04 20.18
C ILE A 98 -14.83 3.24 21.39
N GLY A 99 -14.96 2.22 22.26
CA GLY A 99 -15.68 2.35 23.53
C GLY A 99 -14.99 3.32 24.50
N THR A 100 -15.80 4.11 25.20
CA THR A 100 -15.33 4.98 26.31
C THR A 100 -15.71 4.36 27.66
N TYR A 101 -14.80 4.42 28.65
CA TYR A 101 -14.95 3.73 29.91
C TYR A 101 -14.65 4.67 31.09
N ARG A 102 -15.31 4.40 32.23
CA ARG A 102 -15.10 5.18 33.46
C ARG A 102 -13.69 4.94 34.02
N TRP A 103 -13.03 5.99 34.51
CA TRP A 103 -11.72 5.93 35.19
C TRP A 103 -10.56 5.36 34.32
N THR A 104 -10.56 5.61 33.04
CA THR A 104 -9.50 5.19 32.12
C THR A 104 -9.01 6.37 31.30
N PRO A 105 -7.83 6.28 30.65
CA PRO A 105 -7.40 7.27 29.66
C PRO A 105 -8.40 7.42 28.48
N ARG A 106 -9.34 6.49 28.34
CA ARG A 106 -10.44 6.52 27.38
C ARG A 106 -11.76 6.99 28.01
N SER A 107 -11.68 7.79 29.08
CA SER A 107 -12.87 8.43 29.63
C SER A 107 -13.45 9.47 28.68
N ARG A 108 -14.76 9.70 28.72
CA ARG A 108 -15.43 10.68 27.86
C ARG A 108 -14.80 12.07 27.92
N TRP A 109 -14.38 12.51 29.12
CA TRP A 109 -13.75 13.81 29.32
C TRP A 109 -12.35 13.91 28.68
N ALA A 110 -11.50 12.89 28.87
CA ALA A 110 -10.18 12.84 28.27
C ALA A 110 -10.28 12.82 26.73
N ILE A 111 -11.19 12.03 26.18
CA ILE A 111 -11.40 11.96 24.71
C ILE A 111 -11.99 13.28 24.19
N LYS A 112 -12.94 13.93 24.90
CA LYS A 112 -13.47 15.24 24.51
C LYS A 112 -12.39 16.29 24.44
N ALA A 113 -11.52 16.35 25.45
CA ALA A 113 -10.36 17.26 25.46
C ALA A 113 -9.37 16.93 24.30
N GLY A 114 -9.10 15.63 24.06
CA GLY A 114 -8.28 15.16 22.96
C GLY A 114 -8.85 15.55 21.59
N PHE A 115 -10.16 15.42 21.39
CA PHE A 115 -10.82 15.85 20.15
C PHE A 115 -10.76 17.37 19.95
N ALA A 116 -10.95 18.17 21.00
CA ALA A 116 -10.82 19.63 20.91
C ALA A 116 -9.41 20.04 20.48
N LEU A 117 -8.37 19.42 21.07
CA LEU A 117 -6.99 19.66 20.68
C LEU A 117 -6.71 19.16 19.24
N TYR A 118 -7.23 18.00 18.87
CA TYR A 118 -7.09 17.44 17.53
C TYR A 118 -7.76 18.33 16.47
N ASP A 119 -8.94 18.86 16.77
CA ASP A 119 -9.65 19.81 15.89
C ASP A 119 -8.90 21.12 15.72
N GLN A 120 -8.27 21.60 16.80
CA GLN A 120 -7.41 22.80 16.74
C GLN A 120 -6.18 22.57 15.87
N LEU A 121 -5.49 21.43 16.02
CA LEU A 121 -4.35 21.06 15.16
C LEU A 121 -4.78 20.86 13.70
N GLY A 122 -5.97 20.30 13.50
CA GLY A 122 -6.54 19.96 12.19
C GLY A 122 -7.52 21.00 11.63
N ARG A 123 -7.46 22.28 12.02
CA ARG A 123 -8.40 23.32 11.54
C ARG A 123 -8.50 23.39 10.01
N ARG A 124 -7.41 23.11 9.31
CA ARG A 124 -7.33 23.15 7.84
C ARG A 124 -7.43 21.74 7.20
N ARG A 125 -7.89 20.70 7.94
CA ARG A 125 -7.91 19.32 7.42
C ARG A 125 -8.75 19.14 6.15
N ASN A 126 -9.75 19.99 5.94
CA ASN A 126 -10.62 19.97 4.77
C ASN A 126 -10.32 21.12 3.78
N ALA A 127 -9.29 21.94 4.01
CA ALA A 127 -8.98 23.06 3.13
C ALA A 127 -8.56 22.58 1.74
N ASN A 128 -9.25 23.04 0.68
CA ASN A 128 -9.07 22.67 -0.72
C ASN A 128 -9.32 21.17 -1.02
N VAL A 129 -9.90 20.43 -0.08
CA VAL A 129 -10.33 19.05 -0.28
C VAL A 129 -11.74 19.05 -0.86
N SER A 130 -12.04 18.15 -1.78
CA SER A 130 -13.38 17.99 -2.36
C SER A 130 -14.43 17.72 -1.29
N PRO A 131 -15.65 18.28 -1.39
CA PRO A 131 -16.68 18.20 -0.34
C PRO A 131 -17.00 16.77 0.12
N GLU A 132 -17.05 15.82 -0.80
CA GLU A 132 -17.33 14.39 -0.53
C GLU A 132 -16.22 13.72 0.32
N LEU A 133 -15.03 14.29 0.37
CA LEU A 133 -13.91 13.84 1.19
C LEU A 133 -13.76 14.64 2.49
N HIS A 134 -14.67 15.58 2.77
CA HIS A 134 -14.59 16.33 4.03
C HIS A 134 -14.70 15.41 5.23
N LEU A 135 -13.75 15.50 6.15
CA LEU A 135 -13.77 14.74 7.39
C LEU A 135 -14.51 15.51 8.48
N PRO A 136 -15.60 14.94 9.04
CA PRO A 136 -16.31 15.54 10.15
C PRO A 136 -15.44 15.67 11.42
N LYS A 137 -15.91 16.45 12.37
CA LYS A 137 -15.30 16.51 13.71
C LYS A 137 -15.54 15.21 14.47
N GLY A 138 -14.62 14.88 15.35
CA GLY A 138 -14.83 13.80 16.30
C GLY A 138 -16.02 14.07 17.24
N ARG A 139 -16.78 13.02 17.57
CA ARG A 139 -17.96 13.11 18.45
C ARG A 139 -18.05 11.97 19.43
N LEU A 140 -18.81 12.19 20.49
CA LEU A 140 -19.11 11.18 21.50
C LEU A 140 -20.52 10.62 21.26
N GLU A 141 -20.64 9.30 21.43
CA GLU A 141 -21.89 8.56 21.30
C GLU A 141 -22.43 8.11 22.66
N SER A 142 -23.75 7.88 22.73
CA SER A 142 -24.40 7.27 23.88
C SER A 142 -24.04 5.79 24.00
N VAL A 143 -24.28 5.17 25.15
CA VAL A 143 -24.13 3.74 25.38
C VAL A 143 -24.99 2.93 24.40
N ALA A 144 -26.23 3.34 24.18
CA ALA A 144 -27.16 2.66 23.28
C ALA A 144 -26.67 2.70 21.84
N ALA A 145 -26.30 3.89 21.34
CA ALA A 145 -25.73 4.05 19.99
C ALA A 145 -24.43 3.27 19.81
N THR A 146 -23.54 3.28 20.82
CA THR A 146 -22.29 2.53 20.80
C THR A 146 -22.54 1.03 20.67
N LYS A 147 -23.46 0.46 21.45
CA LYS A 147 -23.84 -0.96 21.37
C LYS A 147 -24.47 -1.31 20.01
N GLY A 148 -25.25 -0.42 19.43
CA GLY A 148 -25.83 -0.61 18.10
C GLY A 148 -24.79 -0.63 16.99
N LEU A 149 -23.84 0.31 17.01
CA LEU A 149 -22.78 0.43 16.02
C LEU A 149 -21.66 -0.61 16.21
N PHE A 150 -21.38 -0.98 17.46
CA PHE A 150 -20.35 -1.96 17.83
C PHE A 150 -20.95 -3.05 18.74
N PRO A 151 -21.67 -4.04 18.18
CA PRO A 151 -22.33 -5.12 18.94
C PRO A 151 -21.31 -5.99 19.60
N GLY A 152 -20.49 -6.01 20.20
CA GLY A 152 -19.42 -6.82 20.84
C GLY A 152 -18.52 -5.95 21.70
N VAL A 153 -18.86 -4.66 21.82
CA VAL A 153 -18.14 -3.75 22.72
C VAL A 153 -18.26 -4.25 24.17
N ALA A 154 -17.13 -4.27 24.89
CA ALA A 154 -17.14 -4.61 26.31
C ALA A 154 -18.05 -3.64 27.08
N THR A 155 -18.97 -4.18 27.90
CA THR A 155 -20.04 -3.38 28.54
C THR A 155 -19.70 -2.98 29.97
N ASP A 156 -18.73 -3.65 30.61
CA ASP A 156 -18.33 -3.27 31.96
C ASP A 156 -17.80 -1.84 31.98
N ARG A 157 -18.37 -0.98 32.85
CA ARG A 157 -18.03 0.44 32.98
C ARG A 157 -18.08 1.26 31.66
N LEU A 158 -18.77 0.76 30.63
CA LEU A 158 -18.99 1.47 29.39
C LEU A 158 -19.79 2.75 29.63
N THR A 159 -19.27 3.89 29.15
CA THR A 159 -19.91 5.21 29.26
C THR A 159 -20.41 5.74 27.92
N GLY A 160 -20.16 5.02 26.84
CA GLY A 160 -20.53 5.36 25.46
C GLY A 160 -19.40 5.05 24.49
N GLY A 161 -19.36 5.77 23.39
CA GLY A 161 -18.32 5.64 22.36
C GLY A 161 -17.75 6.97 21.92
N ALA A 162 -16.65 6.90 21.21
CA ALA A 162 -16.04 8.03 20.54
C ALA A 162 -15.83 7.70 19.07
N ILE A 163 -16.31 8.57 18.18
CA ILE A 163 -16.16 8.46 16.73
C ILE A 163 -15.22 9.54 16.25
N TRP A 164 -14.23 9.15 15.43
CA TRP A 164 -13.37 10.03 14.63
C TRP A 164 -13.33 9.55 13.20
N TYR A 165 -12.70 10.32 12.31
CA TYR A 165 -12.65 10.00 10.89
C TYR A 165 -11.22 10.02 10.38
N ASP A 166 -10.88 9.00 9.60
CA ASP A 166 -9.69 8.92 8.77
C ASP A 166 -10.11 8.63 7.32
N TYR A 167 -9.16 8.48 6.39
CA TYR A 167 -9.50 7.98 5.06
C TYR A 167 -9.23 6.50 4.95
N GLN A 168 -10.08 5.83 4.20
CA GLN A 168 -9.82 4.50 3.66
C GLN A 168 -9.37 4.62 2.22
N THR A 169 -8.36 3.84 1.83
CA THR A 169 -8.02 3.64 0.42
C THR A 169 -9.04 2.68 -0.20
N ARG A 170 -9.73 3.12 -1.26
CA ARG A 170 -10.66 2.26 -2.02
C ARG A 170 -9.92 1.09 -2.64
N HIS A 171 -8.87 1.40 -3.39
CA HIS A 171 -8.01 0.47 -4.12
C HIS A 171 -6.53 0.79 -3.80
N PRO A 172 -5.95 0.22 -2.72
CA PRO A 172 -4.59 0.56 -2.28
C PRO A 172 -3.52 0.19 -3.31
N ASP A 173 -3.78 -0.86 -4.08
CA ASP A 173 -2.88 -1.35 -5.10
C ASP A 173 -2.85 -0.38 -6.27
N ARG A 174 -4.03 0.05 -6.69
CA ARG A 174 -4.17 1.11 -7.69
C ARG A 174 -3.53 2.43 -7.23
N LEU A 175 -3.69 2.79 -5.95
CA LEU A 175 -3.06 3.98 -5.38
C LEU A 175 -1.54 3.91 -5.47
N THR A 176 -0.93 2.75 -5.13
CA THR A 176 0.52 2.55 -5.24
C THR A 176 0.97 2.58 -6.70
N TRP A 177 0.24 1.91 -7.60
CA TRP A 177 0.50 1.93 -9.04
C TRP A 177 0.43 3.33 -9.65
N THR A 178 -0.54 4.14 -9.23
CA THR A 178 -0.68 5.54 -9.68
C THR A 178 0.54 6.40 -9.34
N VAL A 179 1.21 6.14 -8.21
CA VAL A 179 2.49 6.80 -7.89
C VAL A 179 3.62 6.33 -8.84
N ALA A 180 3.64 5.05 -9.23
CA ALA A 180 4.59 4.55 -10.22
C ALA A 180 4.38 5.23 -11.59
N LEU A 181 3.13 5.36 -12.03
CA LEU A 181 2.77 6.11 -13.25
C LEU A 181 3.21 7.57 -13.16
N ALA A 182 2.99 8.23 -12.02
CA ALA A 182 3.42 9.61 -11.81
C ALA A 182 4.94 9.77 -11.93
N ALA A 183 5.70 8.84 -11.33
CA ALA A 183 7.16 8.85 -11.42
C ALA A 183 7.64 8.66 -12.87
N GLN A 184 7.01 7.73 -13.61
CA GLN A 184 7.34 7.51 -15.02
C GLN A 184 7.00 8.73 -15.89
N GLN A 185 5.80 9.30 -15.72
CA GLN A 185 5.39 10.50 -16.48
C GLN A 185 6.30 11.71 -16.18
N ALA A 186 6.86 11.78 -14.98
CA ALA A 186 7.86 12.77 -14.61
C ALA A 186 9.27 12.49 -15.18
N GLY A 187 9.47 11.34 -15.85
CA GLY A 187 10.72 10.98 -16.51
C GLY A 187 11.57 9.93 -15.79
N ALA A 188 11.12 9.37 -14.66
CA ALA A 188 11.82 8.26 -14.03
C ALA A 188 11.69 6.97 -14.86
N ARG A 189 12.76 6.16 -14.91
CA ARG A 189 12.77 4.84 -15.54
C ARG A 189 12.53 3.76 -14.48
N LEU A 190 11.49 2.97 -14.64
CA LEU A 190 11.09 1.96 -13.66
C LEU A 190 11.12 0.57 -14.29
N VAL A 191 11.76 -0.38 -13.62
CA VAL A 191 11.80 -1.80 -14.03
C VAL A 191 11.51 -2.68 -12.81
N ASN A 192 10.47 -3.52 -12.92
CA ASN A 192 10.15 -4.58 -11.96
C ASN A 192 10.89 -5.89 -12.33
N TYR A 193 10.87 -6.87 -11.41
CA TYR A 193 11.62 -8.14 -11.54
C TYR A 193 13.12 -7.90 -11.83
N MET A 194 13.69 -6.89 -11.16
CA MET A 194 15.09 -6.51 -11.24
C MET A 194 15.67 -6.36 -9.82
N SER A 195 16.52 -7.29 -9.40
CA SER A 195 17.15 -7.29 -8.08
C SER A 195 18.48 -6.53 -8.09
N ALA A 196 18.68 -5.62 -7.15
CA ALA A 196 20.01 -5.10 -6.86
C ALA A 196 20.80 -6.12 -6.04
N ILE A 197 21.97 -6.54 -6.55
CA ILE A 197 22.78 -7.63 -5.99
C ILE A 197 23.87 -7.08 -5.07
N LYS A 198 24.62 -6.09 -5.54
CA LYS A 198 25.74 -5.48 -4.83
C LYS A 198 26.02 -4.06 -5.36
N PRO A 199 26.71 -3.22 -4.58
CA PRO A 199 27.11 -1.89 -5.04
C PRO A 199 28.18 -1.97 -6.13
N ILE A 200 28.19 -0.96 -6.99
CA ILE A 200 29.33 -0.60 -7.81
C ILE A 200 30.08 0.47 -7.04
N ALA A 201 31.37 0.24 -6.77
CA ALA A 201 32.22 1.20 -6.08
C ALA A 201 33.16 1.90 -7.07
N SER A 202 33.32 3.21 -6.92
CA SER A 202 34.36 3.97 -7.61
C SER A 202 35.73 3.76 -6.95
N ALA A 203 36.82 4.20 -7.60
CA ALA A 203 38.18 4.08 -7.10
C ALA A 203 38.41 4.67 -5.68
N GLY A 204 37.53 5.57 -5.21
CA GLY A 204 37.58 6.14 -3.85
C GLY A 204 36.66 5.46 -2.84
N GLY A 205 36.12 4.27 -3.13
CA GLY A 205 35.19 3.55 -2.24
C GLY A 205 33.77 4.13 -2.17
N ARG A 206 33.46 5.15 -2.98
CA ARG A 206 32.12 5.71 -3.09
C ARG A 206 31.21 4.76 -3.87
N VAL A 207 29.99 4.53 -3.39
CA VAL A 207 28.96 3.83 -4.17
C VAL A 207 28.56 4.69 -5.37
N SER A 208 28.69 4.12 -6.57
CA SER A 208 28.44 4.76 -7.88
C SER A 208 27.42 4.00 -8.71
N GLY A 209 26.52 3.26 -8.06
CA GLY A 209 25.48 2.46 -8.69
C GLY A 209 25.33 1.08 -8.08
N ALA A 210 24.69 0.18 -8.82
CA ALA A 210 24.50 -1.21 -8.43
C ALA A 210 24.63 -2.16 -9.62
N GLU A 211 25.17 -3.34 -9.37
CA GLU A 211 24.95 -4.51 -10.22
C GLU A 211 23.54 -5.05 -9.92
N VAL A 212 22.77 -5.25 -10.98
CA VAL A 212 21.39 -5.74 -10.90
C VAL A 212 21.24 -7.02 -11.69
N ARG A 213 20.31 -7.89 -11.26
CA ARG A 213 19.95 -9.11 -11.98
C ARG A 213 18.49 -9.03 -12.42
N ASP A 214 18.26 -9.31 -13.68
CA ASP A 214 16.92 -9.54 -14.21
C ASP A 214 16.43 -10.91 -13.73
N GLU A 215 15.38 -10.93 -12.92
CA GLU A 215 14.83 -12.16 -12.35
C GLU A 215 14.10 -13.03 -13.37
N LEU A 216 13.78 -12.48 -14.55
CA LEU A 216 13.09 -13.22 -15.62
C LEU A 216 14.07 -13.93 -16.56
N THR A 217 15.26 -13.34 -16.79
CA THR A 217 16.26 -13.90 -17.72
C THR A 217 17.50 -14.43 -17.01
N GLY A 218 17.74 -14.02 -15.76
CA GLY A 218 18.96 -14.31 -15.00
C GLY A 218 20.15 -13.43 -15.38
N GLU A 219 20.03 -12.56 -16.38
CA GLU A 219 21.12 -11.70 -16.82
C GLU A 219 21.46 -10.63 -15.78
N THR A 220 22.75 -10.34 -15.63
CA THR A 220 23.24 -9.27 -14.77
C THR A 220 23.68 -8.05 -15.58
N ARG A 221 23.44 -6.87 -15.02
CA ARG A 221 23.79 -5.59 -15.65
C ARG A 221 24.28 -4.59 -14.60
N ALA A 222 25.09 -3.65 -15.02
CA ALA A 222 25.53 -2.51 -14.20
C ALA A 222 24.60 -1.32 -14.45
N ILE A 223 24.14 -0.67 -13.37
CA ILE A 223 23.44 0.61 -13.43
C ILE A 223 24.27 1.65 -12.69
N GLU A 224 24.77 2.63 -13.43
CA GLU A 224 25.57 3.72 -12.86
C GLU A 224 24.67 4.82 -12.30
N ALA A 225 24.94 5.25 -11.07
CA ALA A 225 24.23 6.34 -10.41
C ALA A 225 25.13 7.10 -9.43
N SER A 226 24.96 8.41 -9.34
CA SER A 226 25.71 9.25 -8.41
C SER A 226 25.32 9.04 -6.95
N VAL A 227 24.04 8.66 -6.71
CA VAL A 227 23.48 8.30 -5.39
C VAL A 227 22.65 7.03 -5.57
N THR A 228 22.83 6.05 -4.68
CA THR A 228 21.98 4.87 -4.57
C THR A 228 21.13 4.97 -3.31
N LEU A 229 19.81 4.91 -3.46
CA LEU A 229 18.82 4.98 -2.37
C LEU A 229 18.17 3.63 -2.13
N LEU A 230 18.48 2.97 -1.02
CA LEU A 230 17.86 1.71 -0.61
C LEU A 230 16.50 1.98 0.03
N ALA A 231 15.42 1.60 -0.64
CA ALA A 231 14.02 1.72 -0.20
C ALA A 231 13.33 0.34 -0.14
N ALA A 232 14.09 -0.71 0.24
CA ALA A 232 13.71 -2.12 0.13
C ALA A 232 12.71 -2.62 1.20
N GLY A 233 12.14 -1.73 2.04
CA GLY A 233 11.13 -2.08 3.04
C GLY A 233 11.57 -3.21 3.97
N GLY A 234 10.79 -4.30 4.05
CA GLY A 234 11.12 -5.48 4.87
C GLY A 234 12.39 -6.24 4.44
N ALA A 235 12.89 -6.02 3.24
CA ALA A 235 14.15 -6.60 2.77
C ALA A 235 15.36 -5.69 3.05
N LEU A 236 15.16 -4.51 3.66
CA LEU A 236 16.22 -3.53 3.87
C LEU A 236 17.45 -4.12 4.58
N PRO A 237 17.34 -4.93 5.67
CA PRO A 237 18.53 -5.49 6.32
C PRO A 237 19.39 -6.33 5.39
N VAL A 238 18.78 -7.19 4.56
CA VAL A 238 19.51 -8.03 3.59
C VAL A 238 20.14 -7.18 2.50
N THR A 239 19.42 -6.17 2.02
CA THR A 239 19.93 -5.26 0.99
C THR A 239 21.08 -4.40 1.53
N MET A 240 20.97 -3.87 2.75
CA MET A 240 22.05 -3.13 3.39
C MET A 240 23.31 -3.99 3.55
N SER A 241 23.16 -5.22 4.03
CA SER A 241 24.29 -6.16 4.16
C SER A 241 24.94 -6.45 2.80
N ALA A 242 24.15 -6.67 1.74
CA ALA A 242 24.68 -6.87 0.38
C ALA A 242 25.45 -5.63 -0.14
N PHE A 243 25.11 -4.44 0.38
CA PHE A 243 25.80 -3.17 0.07
C PHE A 243 26.92 -2.83 1.05
N GLY A 244 27.31 -3.78 1.92
CA GLY A 244 28.42 -3.63 2.86
C GLY A 244 28.16 -2.65 3.99
N VAL A 245 26.89 -2.43 4.35
CA VAL A 245 26.50 -1.56 5.45
C VAL A 245 25.58 -2.27 6.45
N ASP A 246 25.82 -2.03 7.73
CA ASP A 246 25.09 -2.61 8.84
C ASP A 246 24.20 -1.56 9.56
N GLY A 247 23.51 -1.99 10.61
CA GLY A 247 22.72 -1.12 11.49
C GLY A 247 21.28 -0.94 11.06
N ALA A 248 20.75 -1.85 10.24
CA ALA A 248 19.31 -1.93 10.03
C ALA A 248 18.58 -2.26 11.35
N PRO A 249 17.42 -1.65 11.62
CA PRO A 249 16.64 -2.00 12.80
C PRO A 249 16.12 -3.43 12.75
N PRO A 250 15.86 -4.07 13.90
CA PRO A 250 15.19 -5.36 13.95
C PRO A 250 13.80 -5.26 13.28
N LEU A 251 13.34 -6.37 12.72
CA LEU A 251 12.05 -6.46 12.06
C LEU A 251 11.07 -7.27 12.91
N VAL A 252 9.81 -6.87 12.91
CA VAL A 252 8.68 -7.67 13.43
C VAL A 252 7.72 -8.00 12.30
N ARG A 253 7.10 -9.17 12.36
CA ARG A 253 6.06 -9.57 11.41
C ARG A 253 4.76 -8.85 11.77
N ALA A 254 4.22 -8.09 10.82
CA ALA A 254 2.89 -7.49 10.91
C ALA A 254 1.90 -8.30 10.06
N MET A 255 0.69 -8.53 10.58
CA MET A 255 -0.36 -9.29 9.90
C MET A 255 -1.71 -8.59 10.01
N ASN A 256 -2.48 -8.65 8.90
CA ASN A 256 -3.89 -8.31 8.85
C ASN A 256 -4.62 -9.47 8.15
N VAL A 257 -5.81 -9.84 8.61
CA VAL A 257 -6.63 -10.88 7.99
C VAL A 257 -7.92 -10.28 7.44
N LEU A 258 -8.21 -10.56 6.18
CA LEU A 258 -9.53 -10.32 5.60
C LEU A 258 -10.37 -11.56 5.83
N LEU A 259 -11.48 -11.40 6.55
CA LEU A 259 -12.35 -12.48 6.97
C LEU A 259 -13.63 -12.50 6.15
N ASP A 260 -14.12 -13.69 5.86
CA ASP A 260 -15.43 -13.92 5.26
C ASP A 260 -16.54 -13.61 6.28
N ARG A 261 -16.69 -12.36 6.57
CA ARG A 261 -17.70 -11.79 7.46
C ARG A 261 -18.20 -10.49 6.86
N PRO A 262 -19.53 -10.25 6.83
CA PRO A 262 -20.08 -9.00 6.30
C PRO A 262 -19.61 -7.82 7.14
N ALA A 263 -19.09 -6.81 6.48
CA ALA A 263 -18.63 -5.58 7.11
C ALA A 263 -19.78 -4.59 7.31
N ARG A 264 -19.65 -3.74 8.32
CA ARG A 264 -20.46 -2.52 8.50
C ARG A 264 -19.66 -1.33 8.05
N ASP A 265 -20.31 -0.24 7.64
CA ASP A 265 -19.62 0.99 7.16
C ASP A 265 -18.98 1.82 8.29
N ILE A 266 -18.42 1.15 9.28
CA ILE A 266 -17.70 1.74 10.39
C ILE A 266 -16.57 0.81 10.83
N ALA A 267 -15.40 1.37 11.02
CA ALA A 267 -14.29 0.67 11.65
C ALA A 267 -14.46 0.68 13.18
N THR A 268 -14.13 -0.43 13.84
CA THR A 268 -14.15 -0.49 15.31
C THR A 268 -12.76 -0.75 15.86
N ALA A 269 -12.47 -0.19 17.03
CA ALA A 269 -11.20 -0.35 17.71
C ALA A 269 -11.40 -0.79 19.15
N ALA A 270 -10.62 -1.78 19.59
CA ALA A 270 -10.64 -2.24 20.98
C ALA A 270 -9.24 -2.71 21.42
N PRO A 271 -8.90 -2.60 22.73
CA PRO A 271 -7.69 -3.20 23.26
C PRO A 271 -7.85 -4.72 23.32
N GLY A 272 -6.86 -5.44 22.80
CA GLY A 272 -6.79 -6.88 22.96
C GLY A 272 -6.08 -7.31 24.25
N PRO A 273 -6.09 -8.63 24.55
CA PRO A 273 -5.34 -9.20 25.68
C PRO A 273 -3.85 -8.93 25.63
N SER A 274 -3.28 -8.82 24.44
CA SER A 274 -1.88 -8.43 24.21
C SER A 274 -1.54 -7.00 24.66
N GLY A 275 -2.53 -6.19 25.09
CA GLY A 275 -2.43 -4.77 25.39
C GLY A 275 -2.34 -3.88 24.16
N ARG A 276 -2.37 -4.43 22.98
CA ARG A 276 -2.43 -3.69 21.70
C ARG A 276 -3.87 -3.40 21.31
N VAL A 277 -4.08 -2.29 20.62
CA VAL A 277 -5.39 -1.98 20.05
C VAL A 277 -5.47 -2.64 18.68
N LEU A 278 -6.40 -3.57 18.53
CA LEU A 278 -6.80 -4.11 17.25
C LEU A 278 -7.95 -3.30 16.67
N THR A 279 -8.07 -3.31 15.35
CA THR A 279 -9.17 -2.66 14.63
C THR A 279 -9.82 -3.64 13.68
N THR A 280 -11.14 -3.50 13.50
CA THR A 280 -11.86 -4.06 12.36
C THR A 280 -12.13 -2.93 11.38
N VAL A 281 -11.82 -3.15 10.11
CA VAL A 281 -12.02 -2.16 9.04
C VAL A 281 -12.87 -2.80 7.94
N PRO A 282 -13.97 -2.15 7.49
CA PRO A 282 -14.73 -2.64 6.34
C PRO A 282 -13.91 -2.48 5.06
N TRP A 283 -13.79 -3.54 4.26
CA TRP A 283 -13.16 -3.45 2.95
C TRP A 283 -13.75 -4.48 1.98
N SER A 284 -14.14 -4.02 0.79
CA SER A 284 -14.76 -4.87 -0.24
C SER A 284 -15.91 -5.74 0.27
N GLY A 285 -16.75 -5.20 1.17
CA GLY A 285 -17.87 -5.92 1.77
C GLY A 285 -17.50 -6.83 2.95
N TYR A 286 -16.21 -7.03 3.22
CA TYR A 286 -15.67 -7.94 4.24
C TYR A 286 -15.01 -7.22 5.40
N VAL A 287 -14.72 -7.95 6.49
CA VAL A 287 -14.06 -7.43 7.69
C VAL A 287 -12.54 -7.68 7.59
N LEU A 288 -11.76 -6.60 7.50
CA LEU A 288 -10.30 -6.65 7.64
C LEU A 288 -9.95 -6.40 9.11
N VAL A 289 -9.29 -7.36 9.75
CA VAL A 289 -8.86 -7.28 11.17
C VAL A 289 -7.35 -7.08 11.25
N GLY A 290 -6.88 -6.21 12.12
CA GLY A 290 -5.46 -6.03 12.39
C GLY A 290 -5.16 -4.74 13.17
N THR A 291 -3.89 -4.41 13.32
CA THR A 291 -2.71 -5.13 12.86
C THR A 291 -2.15 -5.93 14.02
N HIS A 292 -1.97 -7.23 13.83
CA HIS A 292 -1.22 -8.06 14.78
C HIS A 292 0.29 -7.94 14.48
N GLN A 293 1.12 -8.07 15.51
CA GLN A 293 2.57 -7.98 15.40
C GLN A 293 3.24 -9.05 16.23
N SER A 294 4.30 -9.68 15.69
CA SER A 294 5.10 -10.62 16.47
C SER A 294 5.72 -9.93 17.70
N THR A 295 5.92 -10.71 18.75
CA THR A 295 6.53 -10.24 20.00
C THR A 295 8.06 -10.31 19.97
N SER A 296 8.63 -11.07 19.03
CA SER A 296 10.06 -11.23 18.79
C SER A 296 10.46 -10.74 17.41
N ALA A 297 11.75 -10.44 17.24
CA ALA A 297 12.33 -10.13 15.95
C ALA A 297 12.23 -11.34 14.99
N VAL A 298 12.07 -11.03 13.71
CA VAL A 298 11.94 -12.02 12.64
C VAL A 298 13.04 -11.78 11.61
N PRO A 299 13.76 -12.82 11.15
CA PRO A 299 14.73 -12.68 10.07
C PRO A 299 14.08 -12.11 8.79
N ALA A 300 14.81 -11.27 8.06
CA ALA A 300 14.29 -10.60 6.87
C ALA A 300 13.86 -11.55 5.74
N VAL A 301 14.35 -12.79 5.76
CA VAL A 301 14.02 -13.86 4.80
C VAL A 301 12.74 -14.62 5.17
N GLU A 302 12.23 -14.47 6.39
CA GLU A 302 11.07 -15.21 6.93
C GLU A 302 9.82 -14.32 7.01
N SER A 303 9.36 -13.76 5.89
CA SER A 303 8.18 -12.88 5.89
C SER A 303 6.86 -13.65 6.08
N ALA A 304 6.74 -14.86 5.58
CA ALA A 304 5.53 -15.67 5.69
C ALA A 304 5.26 -16.06 7.16
N PRO A 305 4.02 -15.88 7.65
CA PRO A 305 3.68 -16.28 9.01
C PRO A 305 3.54 -17.81 9.13
N PRO A 306 4.12 -18.42 10.15
CA PRO A 306 3.87 -19.83 10.44
C PRO A 306 2.43 -20.02 10.94
N PRO A 307 1.87 -21.23 10.79
CA PRO A 307 0.48 -21.51 11.16
C PRO A 307 0.09 -21.11 12.58
N GLU A 308 0.96 -21.35 13.56
CA GLU A 308 0.74 -20.98 14.96
C GLU A 308 0.65 -19.47 15.20
N ALA A 309 1.35 -18.67 14.40
CA ALA A 309 1.23 -17.21 14.48
C ALA A 309 -0.14 -16.73 13.97
N ILE A 310 -0.70 -17.40 12.97
CA ILE A 310 -2.05 -17.13 12.47
C ILE A 310 -3.09 -17.50 13.55
N ASP A 311 -2.95 -18.65 14.21
CA ASP A 311 -3.85 -19.08 15.28
C ASP A 311 -3.80 -18.12 16.48
N ALA A 312 -2.59 -17.73 16.88
CA ALA A 312 -2.40 -16.77 17.97
C ALA A 312 -3.07 -15.42 17.63
N PHE A 313 -2.96 -14.98 16.39
CA PHE A 313 -3.66 -13.77 15.94
C PHE A 313 -5.17 -13.91 15.96
N LEU A 314 -5.73 -15.02 15.46
CA LEU A 314 -7.17 -15.28 15.49
C LEU A 314 -7.70 -15.35 16.92
N ALA A 315 -6.95 -15.97 17.84
CA ALA A 315 -7.29 -16.02 19.26
C ALA A 315 -7.34 -14.61 19.89
N ASP A 316 -6.33 -13.76 19.63
CA ASP A 316 -6.29 -12.38 20.10
C ASP A 316 -7.42 -11.54 19.49
N ALA A 317 -7.72 -11.74 18.20
CA ALA A 317 -8.84 -11.07 17.51
C ALA A 317 -10.20 -11.47 18.07
N ASN A 318 -10.44 -12.75 18.30
CA ASN A 318 -11.70 -13.26 18.89
C ASN A 318 -11.89 -12.80 20.34
N ALA A 319 -10.82 -12.75 21.12
CA ALA A 319 -10.87 -12.21 22.50
C ALA A 319 -11.12 -10.70 22.50
N THR A 320 -10.58 -9.96 21.51
CA THR A 320 -10.81 -8.51 21.36
C THR A 320 -12.20 -8.20 20.84
N PHE A 321 -12.71 -9.01 19.92
CA PHE A 321 -14.02 -8.88 19.26
C PHE A 321 -14.82 -10.19 19.40
N PRO A 322 -15.48 -10.43 20.55
CA PRO A 322 -16.09 -11.74 20.86
C PRO A 322 -17.14 -12.23 19.86
N ARG A 323 -17.75 -11.32 19.09
CA ARG A 323 -18.72 -11.68 18.05
C ARG A 323 -18.08 -12.03 16.70
N LEU A 324 -16.76 -11.95 16.59
CA LEU A 324 -16.04 -12.25 15.34
C LEU A 324 -16.13 -13.76 15.04
N GLY A 325 -15.83 -14.61 16.03
CA GLY A 325 -15.93 -16.07 15.92
C GLY A 325 -15.16 -16.63 14.74
N ALA A 326 -13.98 -16.05 14.43
CA ALA A 326 -13.22 -16.36 13.23
C ALA A 326 -12.27 -17.53 13.46
N GLY A 327 -12.23 -18.46 12.50
CA GLY A 327 -11.22 -19.51 12.37
C GLY A 327 -10.43 -19.40 11.07
N ARG A 328 -9.43 -20.27 10.86
CA ARG A 328 -8.64 -20.27 9.62
C ARG A 328 -9.48 -20.41 8.35
N LYS A 329 -10.58 -21.16 8.41
CA LYS A 329 -11.48 -21.38 7.28
C LYS A 329 -12.19 -20.09 6.80
N ASP A 330 -12.25 -19.09 7.66
CA ASP A 330 -12.91 -17.82 7.38
C ASP A 330 -11.94 -16.78 6.78
N ILE A 331 -10.65 -17.13 6.63
CA ILE A 331 -9.64 -16.23 6.06
C ILE A 331 -9.75 -16.24 4.54
N ARG A 332 -10.14 -15.13 3.96
CA ARG A 332 -10.16 -14.88 2.51
C ARG A 332 -8.79 -14.47 1.98
N MET A 333 -8.10 -13.60 2.72
CA MET A 333 -6.77 -13.10 2.38
C MET A 333 -5.96 -12.84 3.65
N LEU A 334 -4.69 -13.21 3.61
CA LEU A 334 -3.73 -12.93 4.66
C LEU A 334 -2.72 -11.89 4.18
N HIS A 335 -2.81 -10.69 4.72
CA HIS A 335 -1.84 -9.63 4.46
C HIS A 335 -0.76 -9.67 5.53
N HIS A 336 0.49 -9.83 5.12
CA HIS A 336 1.62 -9.90 6.05
C HIS A 336 2.87 -9.24 5.48
N GLY A 337 3.81 -8.93 6.36
CA GLY A 337 5.12 -8.42 5.98
C GLY A 337 5.94 -8.02 7.19
N LEU A 338 7.17 -7.60 6.93
CA LEU A 338 8.15 -7.25 7.96
C LEU A 338 8.26 -5.74 8.12
N THR A 339 8.07 -5.25 9.33
CA THR A 339 8.08 -3.82 9.67
C THR A 339 9.20 -3.53 10.68
N PRO A 340 9.94 -2.42 10.51
CA PRO A 340 10.99 -2.01 11.44
C PRO A 340 10.47 -1.78 12.86
N ALA A 341 11.24 -2.23 13.84
CA ALA A 341 10.94 -2.16 15.26
C ALA A 341 12.13 -1.66 16.07
N GLU A 342 11.90 -1.31 17.31
CA GLU A 342 12.93 -0.92 18.30
C GLU A 342 12.60 -1.51 19.66
N MET A 343 13.63 -1.69 20.50
CA MET A 343 13.44 -2.11 21.88
C MET A 343 12.99 -0.94 22.74
N ARG A 344 11.84 -1.09 23.40
CA ARG A 344 11.30 -0.15 24.40
C ARG A 344 10.84 -0.88 25.64
N GLY A 345 11.41 -0.56 26.80
CA GLY A 345 10.99 -1.17 28.05
C GLY A 345 11.01 -2.70 28.04
N GLY A 346 11.99 -3.29 27.38
CA GLY A 346 12.14 -4.76 27.32
C GLY A 346 11.25 -5.48 26.29
N ARG A 347 10.48 -4.74 25.46
CA ARG A 347 9.68 -5.36 24.37
C ARG A 347 9.97 -4.69 23.02
N LEU A 348 9.75 -5.42 21.95
CA LEU A 348 9.83 -4.87 20.60
C LEU A 348 8.54 -4.14 20.25
N ASP A 349 8.67 -2.86 19.94
CA ASP A 349 7.58 -2.02 19.42
C ASP A 349 7.96 -1.50 18.03
N LEU A 350 6.96 -1.19 17.22
CA LEU A 350 7.19 -0.59 15.91
C LEU A 350 7.94 0.72 16.05
N LEU A 351 8.89 0.97 15.14
CA LEU A 351 9.48 2.29 15.03
C LEU A 351 8.37 3.35 14.91
N PRO A 352 8.47 4.44 15.66
CA PRO A 352 7.44 5.47 15.67
C PRO A 352 7.34 6.24 14.36
N GLU A 353 8.47 6.41 13.65
CA GLU A 353 8.62 7.22 12.44
C GLU A 353 9.65 6.60 11.50
N SER A 354 9.48 6.87 10.20
CA SER A 354 10.48 6.50 9.20
C SER A 354 11.77 7.29 9.38
N GLN A 355 12.89 6.73 8.96
CA GLN A 355 14.22 7.34 9.04
C GLN A 355 14.87 7.35 7.68
N VAL A 356 15.68 8.37 7.41
CA VAL A 356 16.58 8.45 6.26
C VAL A 356 18.01 8.41 6.80
N ILE A 357 18.80 7.47 6.32
CA ILE A 357 20.19 7.25 6.75
C ILE A 357 21.10 7.65 5.59
N ASP A 358 22.01 8.59 5.85
CA ASP A 358 23.13 8.89 4.96
C ASP A 358 24.36 8.09 5.44
N HIS A 359 24.71 7.05 4.68
CA HIS A 359 25.86 6.20 4.99
C HIS A 359 27.21 6.89 4.73
N GLY A 360 27.22 8.02 4.00
CA GLY A 360 28.39 8.87 3.82
C GLY A 360 28.95 9.38 5.15
N THR A 361 28.08 9.63 6.13
CA THR A 361 28.48 10.00 7.52
C THR A 361 29.19 8.87 8.27
N ARG A 362 29.13 7.64 7.73
CA ARG A 362 29.77 6.43 8.26
C ARG A 362 30.83 5.85 7.34
N GLY A 363 31.30 6.64 6.35
CA GLY A 363 32.37 6.27 5.43
C GLY A 363 31.94 5.64 4.11
N VAL A 364 30.63 5.42 3.86
CA VAL A 364 30.12 4.86 2.60
C VAL A 364 29.39 5.95 1.81
N ALA A 365 30.17 6.80 1.15
CA ALA A 365 29.61 7.91 0.38
C ALA A 365 28.77 7.43 -0.81
N GLY A 366 27.72 8.19 -1.17
CA GLY A 366 26.86 7.89 -2.31
C GLY A 366 25.76 6.87 -2.02
N LEU A 367 25.65 6.38 -0.77
CA LEU A 367 24.62 5.42 -0.35
C LEU A 367 23.69 6.03 0.68
N LEU A 368 22.39 5.93 0.44
CA LEU A 368 21.33 6.34 1.34
C LEU A 368 20.38 5.16 1.60
N SER A 369 19.67 5.18 2.75
CA SER A 369 18.62 4.20 3.05
C SER A 369 17.38 4.85 3.64
N ILE A 370 16.20 4.35 3.26
CA ILE A 370 14.91 4.65 3.90
C ILE A 370 14.49 3.47 4.78
N VAL A 371 14.42 3.68 6.08
CA VAL A 371 13.74 2.80 7.02
C VAL A 371 12.26 3.20 7.06
N GLY A 372 11.45 2.60 6.19
CA GLY A 372 10.04 2.97 6.00
C GLY A 372 9.13 2.30 7.02
N VAL A 373 8.21 3.05 7.64
CA VAL A 373 7.30 2.53 8.68
C VAL A 373 5.81 2.67 8.32
N LYS A 374 5.40 3.79 7.75
CA LYS A 374 3.99 4.13 7.55
C LYS A 374 3.68 4.53 6.11
N TYR A 375 2.60 3.98 5.58
CA TYR A 375 2.09 4.37 4.27
C TYR A 375 1.69 5.85 4.23
N THR A 376 0.98 6.34 5.25
CA THR A 376 0.49 7.73 5.32
C THR A 376 1.58 8.77 5.13
N THR A 377 2.77 8.58 5.71
CA THR A 377 3.88 9.55 5.68
C THR A 377 4.97 9.18 4.69
N ALA A 378 4.70 8.23 3.78
CA ALA A 378 5.70 7.76 2.80
C ALA A 378 6.16 8.88 1.87
N ARG A 379 5.24 9.77 1.44
CA ARG A 379 5.54 10.93 0.61
C ARG A 379 6.53 11.89 1.30
N GLU A 380 6.22 12.30 2.54
CA GLU A 380 7.08 13.20 3.33
C GLU A 380 8.46 12.59 3.60
N THR A 381 8.50 11.28 3.88
CA THR A 381 9.78 10.55 4.06
C THR A 381 10.60 10.54 2.76
N ALA A 382 9.95 10.34 1.63
CA ALA A 382 10.60 10.37 0.31
C ALA A 382 11.12 11.76 -0.04
N GLU A 383 10.34 12.83 0.21
CA GLU A 383 10.77 14.22 0.09
C GLU A 383 12.06 14.46 0.87
N HIS A 384 12.08 14.05 2.15
CA HIS A 384 13.29 14.18 2.97
C HIS A 384 14.49 13.38 2.42
N ALA A 385 14.26 12.18 1.90
CA ALA A 385 15.32 11.37 1.30
C ALA A 385 15.92 12.04 0.06
N ILE A 386 15.10 12.69 -0.76
CA ILE A 386 15.57 13.41 -1.94
C ILE A 386 16.25 14.73 -1.56
N ASP A 387 15.83 15.41 -0.50
CA ASP A 387 16.59 16.56 0.06
C ASP A 387 18.00 16.15 0.48
N VAL A 388 18.15 14.95 1.09
CA VAL A 388 19.47 14.38 1.44
C VAL A 388 20.24 14.05 0.16
N ALA A 389 19.61 13.41 -0.82
CA ALA A 389 20.25 13.07 -2.10
C ALA A 389 20.77 14.31 -2.84
N CYS A 390 19.99 15.39 -2.91
CA CYS A 390 20.41 16.67 -3.49
C CYS A 390 21.64 17.25 -2.79
N ARG A 391 21.70 17.18 -1.45
CA ARG A 391 22.89 17.61 -0.70
C ARG A 391 24.13 16.77 -1.04
N VAL A 392 23.97 15.44 -1.12
CA VAL A 392 25.07 14.52 -1.50
C VAL A 392 25.54 14.75 -2.93
N LEU A 393 24.63 15.16 -3.83
CA LEU A 393 24.93 15.51 -5.23
C LEU A 393 25.56 16.92 -5.37
N GLY A 394 25.53 17.74 -4.32
CA GLY A 394 25.94 19.14 -4.41
C GLY A 394 25.03 19.99 -5.30
N ARG A 395 23.76 19.57 -5.48
CA ARG A 395 22.76 20.29 -6.28
C ARG A 395 21.76 21.03 -5.37
N PRO A 396 21.25 22.21 -5.80
CA PRO A 396 20.19 22.86 -5.07
C PRO A 396 18.97 21.93 -4.99
N ALA A 397 18.42 21.75 -3.77
CA ALA A 397 17.16 21.07 -3.60
C ALA A 397 16.04 21.99 -4.10
N GLY A 398 15.53 21.77 -5.30
CA GLY A 398 14.30 22.41 -5.76
C GLY A 398 13.13 22.08 -4.83
N ALA A 399 12.08 22.88 -4.82
CA ALA A 399 10.92 22.63 -3.98
C ALA A 399 10.22 21.32 -4.38
N CYS A 400 9.88 20.48 -3.40
CA CYS A 400 9.05 19.31 -3.60
C CYS A 400 7.64 19.71 -4.05
N ARG A 401 7.15 19.12 -5.13
CA ARG A 401 5.82 19.37 -5.70
C ARG A 401 4.86 18.20 -5.55
N THR A 402 5.29 17.07 -4.97
CA THR A 402 4.49 15.84 -4.85
C THR A 402 3.25 16.01 -3.97
N ALA A 403 3.18 17.06 -3.14
CA ALA A 403 2.03 17.36 -2.29
C ALA A 403 0.93 18.18 -3.00
N SER A 404 1.17 18.68 -4.21
CA SER A 404 0.29 19.62 -4.90
C SER A 404 -0.17 19.18 -6.29
N ILE A 405 0.42 18.13 -6.84
CA ILE A 405 0.07 17.60 -8.15
C ILE A 405 -0.85 16.39 -7.96
N ILE A 406 -2.02 16.43 -8.58
CA ILE A 406 -2.94 15.28 -8.60
C ILE A 406 -2.25 14.14 -9.35
N LEU A 407 -2.25 12.97 -8.75
CA LEU A 407 -1.67 11.76 -9.34
C LEU A 407 -2.45 11.35 -10.60
N PRO A 408 -1.81 10.71 -11.59
CA PRO A 408 -2.46 10.28 -12.82
C PRO A 408 -3.75 9.49 -12.54
N HIS A 409 -4.82 9.84 -13.23
CA HIS A 409 -6.14 9.20 -13.16
C HIS A 409 -6.82 9.19 -11.77
N ALA A 410 -6.24 9.86 -10.77
CA ALA A 410 -6.75 9.89 -9.39
C ALA A 410 -7.56 11.15 -9.04
N GLY A 411 -7.75 12.06 -9.99
CA GLY A 411 -8.59 13.26 -9.85
C GLY A 411 -10.08 12.93 -9.83
N ILE A 412 -10.88 13.77 -9.17
CA ILE A 412 -12.33 13.74 -9.29
C ILE A 412 -12.69 14.45 -10.60
N ALA A 413 -13.12 13.68 -11.57
CA ALA A 413 -13.62 14.14 -12.84
C ALA A 413 -14.87 13.32 -13.18
N ASP A 414 -15.64 13.76 -14.17
CA ASP A 414 -16.75 12.98 -14.70
C ASP A 414 -16.23 11.76 -15.49
N SER A 415 -15.70 10.78 -14.76
CA SER A 415 -15.18 9.55 -15.34
C SER A 415 -16.29 8.67 -15.89
N GLU A 416 -17.48 8.69 -15.26
CA GLU A 416 -18.62 7.90 -15.68
C GLU A 416 -19.25 8.46 -16.97
N GLY A 417 -19.47 9.78 -17.04
CA GLY A 417 -20.00 10.42 -18.26
C GLY A 417 -19.10 10.19 -19.46
N ARG A 418 -17.77 10.35 -19.28
CA ARG A 418 -16.80 10.07 -20.35
C ARG A 418 -16.76 8.61 -20.76
N LEU A 419 -16.90 7.67 -19.82
CA LEU A 419 -16.97 6.25 -20.14
C LEU A 419 -18.24 5.95 -20.95
N ILE A 420 -19.39 6.47 -20.54
CA ILE A 420 -20.66 6.27 -21.24
C ILE A 420 -20.59 6.85 -22.68
N GLU A 421 -20.01 8.04 -22.88
CA GLU A 421 -19.77 8.59 -24.22
C GLU A 421 -18.91 7.64 -25.07
N THR A 422 -17.81 7.16 -24.51
CA THR A 422 -16.89 6.22 -25.18
C THR A 422 -17.61 4.93 -25.58
N LEU A 423 -18.43 4.37 -24.70
CA LEU A 423 -19.16 3.13 -24.97
C LEU A 423 -20.19 3.31 -26.10
N ARG A 424 -20.85 4.48 -26.17
CA ARG A 424 -21.73 4.83 -27.30
C ARG A 424 -20.97 4.92 -28.63
N GLU A 425 -19.76 5.52 -28.62
CA GLU A 425 -18.90 5.58 -29.81
C GLU A 425 -18.47 4.19 -30.29
N LEU A 426 -18.27 3.26 -29.35
CA LEU A 426 -17.83 1.89 -29.63
C LEU A 426 -18.98 0.92 -29.93
N ASP A 427 -20.22 1.34 -29.76
CA ASP A 427 -21.42 0.47 -29.82
C ASP A 427 -21.32 -0.73 -28.85
N VAL A 428 -20.84 -0.47 -27.62
CA VAL A 428 -20.67 -1.45 -26.55
C VAL A 428 -21.55 -1.05 -25.38
N ASP A 429 -22.22 -2.03 -24.77
CA ASP A 429 -22.98 -1.85 -23.55
C ASP A 429 -22.37 -2.65 -22.40
N PHE A 430 -22.29 -2.05 -21.22
CA PHE A 430 -21.83 -2.70 -20.00
C PHE A 430 -22.89 -2.62 -18.92
N ASP A 431 -23.03 -3.70 -18.16
CA ASP A 431 -23.84 -3.70 -16.96
C ASP A 431 -23.38 -2.61 -15.96
N ARG A 432 -24.30 -2.17 -15.11
CA ARG A 432 -24.08 -1.11 -14.14
C ARG A 432 -22.87 -1.37 -13.25
N ASP A 433 -22.67 -2.58 -12.77
CA ASP A 433 -21.56 -2.95 -11.89
C ASP A 433 -20.20 -2.95 -12.61
N VAL A 434 -20.14 -3.24 -13.91
CA VAL A 434 -18.92 -3.07 -14.75
C VAL A 434 -18.57 -1.59 -14.89
N LEU A 435 -19.58 -0.73 -15.14
CA LEU A 435 -19.37 0.73 -15.19
C LEU A 435 -18.82 1.26 -13.87
N GLU A 436 -19.41 0.85 -12.75
CA GLU A 436 -18.96 1.23 -11.41
C GLU A 436 -17.56 0.69 -11.10
N HIS A 437 -17.24 -0.53 -11.52
CA HIS A 437 -15.91 -1.10 -11.39
C HIS A 437 -14.87 -0.30 -12.18
N LEU A 438 -15.08 -0.11 -13.49
CA LEU A 438 -14.13 0.57 -14.36
C LEU A 438 -13.89 2.02 -13.87
N THR A 439 -14.94 2.75 -13.54
CA THR A 439 -14.82 4.12 -13.04
C THR A 439 -14.18 4.18 -11.66
N SER A 440 -14.54 3.27 -10.75
CA SER A 440 -13.98 3.23 -9.40
C SER A 440 -12.50 2.82 -9.38
N TRP A 441 -12.10 1.86 -10.24
CA TRP A 441 -10.72 1.36 -10.29
C TRP A 441 -9.82 2.28 -11.11
N TYR A 442 -10.25 2.64 -12.33
CA TYR A 442 -9.41 3.33 -13.32
C TYR A 442 -9.58 4.86 -13.31
N GLY A 443 -10.66 5.40 -12.72
CA GLY A 443 -10.93 6.83 -12.74
C GLY A 443 -11.01 7.37 -14.18
N THR A 444 -10.23 8.41 -14.49
CA THR A 444 -10.22 9.00 -15.84
C THR A 444 -9.55 8.15 -16.92
N GLU A 445 -8.96 7.02 -16.57
CA GLU A 445 -8.41 6.02 -17.51
C GLU A 445 -9.48 5.02 -18.00
N ALA A 446 -10.65 4.95 -17.35
CA ALA A 446 -11.70 3.97 -17.68
C ALA A 446 -12.09 3.96 -19.18
N PRO A 447 -12.24 5.10 -19.88
CA PRO A 447 -12.49 5.12 -21.33
C PRO A 447 -11.39 4.42 -22.14
N ASP A 448 -10.12 4.55 -21.75
CA ASP A 448 -9.01 3.92 -22.47
C ASP A 448 -9.00 2.40 -22.28
N VAL A 449 -9.40 1.92 -21.10
CA VAL A 449 -9.60 0.48 -20.85
C VAL A 449 -10.75 -0.07 -21.70
N ALA A 450 -11.86 0.66 -21.80
CA ALA A 450 -12.99 0.26 -22.64
C ALA A 450 -12.61 0.21 -24.14
N ARG A 451 -11.90 1.22 -24.65
CA ARG A 451 -11.36 1.21 -26.03
C ARG A 451 -10.41 0.04 -26.26
N TYR A 452 -9.57 -0.26 -25.28
CA TYR A 452 -8.67 -1.40 -25.37
C TYR A 452 -9.44 -2.72 -25.43
N ALA A 453 -10.44 -2.94 -24.56
CA ALA A 453 -11.30 -4.13 -24.57
C ALA A 453 -12.00 -4.31 -25.92
N ALA A 454 -12.60 -3.25 -26.46
CA ALA A 454 -13.24 -3.27 -27.78
C ALA A 454 -12.23 -3.60 -28.89
N SER A 455 -11.02 -3.03 -28.86
CA SER A 455 -9.96 -3.31 -29.85
C SER A 455 -9.49 -4.76 -29.84
N MET A 456 -9.63 -5.45 -28.70
CA MET A 456 -9.32 -6.86 -28.52
C MET A 456 -10.51 -7.77 -28.86
N ASN A 457 -11.67 -7.20 -29.13
CA ASN A 457 -12.94 -7.92 -29.26
C ASN A 457 -13.23 -8.84 -28.04
N ASP A 458 -12.84 -8.37 -26.84
CA ASP A 458 -12.98 -9.09 -25.57
C ASP A 458 -13.56 -8.16 -24.49
N VAL A 459 -14.86 -7.90 -24.62
CA VAL A 459 -15.64 -7.06 -23.70
C VAL A 459 -16.33 -7.86 -22.59
N GLU A 460 -16.07 -9.16 -22.53
CA GLU A 460 -16.67 -10.06 -21.57
C GLU A 460 -16.02 -10.00 -20.20
N ARG A 461 -16.80 -10.34 -19.17
CA ARG A 461 -16.30 -10.50 -17.80
C ARG A 461 -15.35 -11.69 -17.70
N VAL A 462 -14.44 -11.64 -16.74
CA VAL A 462 -13.62 -12.81 -16.37
C VAL A 462 -14.51 -13.96 -15.88
N CYS A 463 -15.57 -13.64 -15.13
CA CYS A 463 -16.62 -14.58 -14.71
C CYS A 463 -17.89 -13.80 -14.31
N GLU A 464 -19.03 -14.47 -14.25
CA GLU A 464 -20.34 -13.86 -13.94
C GLU A 464 -20.37 -13.12 -12.59
N SER A 465 -19.64 -13.63 -11.59
CA SER A 465 -19.61 -13.05 -10.25
C SER A 465 -18.66 -11.87 -10.07
N SER A 466 -17.93 -11.48 -11.14
CA SER A 466 -16.95 -10.38 -11.09
C SER A 466 -17.26 -9.32 -12.15
N PRO A 467 -17.20 -8.03 -11.81
CA PRO A 467 -17.34 -6.96 -12.79
C PRO A 467 -16.05 -6.70 -13.61
N VAL A 468 -15.00 -7.46 -13.36
CA VAL A 468 -13.70 -7.31 -14.04
C VAL A 468 -13.78 -7.94 -15.43
N LEU A 469 -13.36 -7.19 -16.45
CA LEU A 469 -13.30 -7.67 -17.83
C LEU A 469 -12.06 -8.53 -18.05
N ALA A 470 -12.16 -9.56 -18.89
CA ALA A 470 -11.01 -10.38 -19.26
C ALA A 470 -9.90 -9.56 -19.95
N ALA A 471 -10.29 -8.58 -20.78
CA ALA A 471 -9.36 -7.65 -21.40
C ALA A 471 -8.51 -6.81 -20.41
N GLU A 472 -8.95 -6.62 -19.16
CA GLU A 472 -8.14 -5.93 -18.15
C GLU A 472 -6.85 -6.69 -17.81
N MET A 473 -6.83 -8.01 -17.97
CA MET A 473 -5.62 -8.84 -17.78
C MET A 473 -4.59 -8.54 -18.88
N ALA A 474 -5.05 -8.48 -20.13
CA ALA A 474 -4.22 -8.10 -21.28
C ALA A 474 -3.74 -6.64 -21.17
N TYR A 475 -4.64 -5.74 -20.74
CA TYR A 475 -4.30 -4.33 -20.46
C TYR A 475 -3.22 -4.20 -19.37
N ALA A 476 -3.31 -5.00 -18.32
CA ALA A 476 -2.32 -5.02 -17.25
C ALA A 476 -0.92 -5.41 -17.77
N ALA A 477 -0.82 -6.38 -18.67
CA ALA A 477 0.42 -6.78 -19.32
C ALA A 477 0.98 -5.65 -20.22
N ASP A 478 0.16 -5.12 -21.13
CA ASP A 478 0.60 -4.14 -22.14
C ASP A 478 0.84 -2.75 -21.56
N ARG A 479 0.04 -2.33 -20.58
CA ARG A 479 -0.02 -0.94 -20.11
C ARG A 479 0.41 -0.74 -18.65
N ALA A 480 0.46 -1.81 -17.86
CA ALA A 480 0.72 -1.69 -16.43
C ALA A 480 1.87 -2.58 -15.90
N SER A 481 2.82 -2.97 -16.75
CA SER A 481 4.01 -3.76 -16.39
C SER A 481 3.69 -5.06 -15.63
N ALA A 482 2.51 -5.64 -15.78
CA ALA A 482 2.23 -6.95 -15.23
C ALA A 482 2.98 -8.01 -16.03
N VAL A 483 3.75 -8.84 -15.35
CA VAL A 483 4.56 -9.92 -15.94
C VAL A 483 3.97 -11.27 -15.61
N HIS A 484 3.55 -11.45 -14.36
CA HIS A 484 2.91 -12.66 -13.87
C HIS A 484 1.40 -12.47 -13.71
N LEU A 485 0.66 -13.57 -13.79
CA LEU A 485 -0.80 -13.55 -13.58
C LEU A 485 -1.15 -12.93 -12.22
N SER A 486 -0.36 -13.22 -11.18
CA SER A 486 -0.55 -12.66 -9.84
C SER A 486 -0.43 -11.13 -9.80
N ASP A 487 0.31 -10.50 -10.71
CA ASP A 487 0.40 -9.03 -10.79
C ASP A 487 -0.93 -8.43 -11.23
N ALA A 488 -1.51 -9.02 -12.29
CA ALA A 488 -2.80 -8.59 -12.82
C ALA A 488 -3.92 -8.86 -11.82
N VAL A 489 -4.02 -10.08 -11.32
CA VAL A 489 -5.10 -10.54 -10.43
C VAL A 489 -5.09 -9.83 -9.07
N LEU A 490 -3.93 -9.62 -8.47
CA LEU A 490 -3.83 -9.09 -7.10
C LEU A 490 -3.64 -7.56 -7.05
N ARG A 491 -3.02 -6.94 -8.08
CA ARG A 491 -2.54 -5.55 -7.96
C ARG A 491 -2.88 -4.62 -9.12
N ARG A 492 -3.27 -5.14 -10.30
CA ARG A 492 -3.64 -4.28 -11.43
C ARG A 492 -5.13 -4.25 -11.70
N THR A 493 -5.87 -5.22 -11.11
CA THR A 493 -7.33 -5.27 -11.16
C THR A 493 -7.92 -5.58 -9.79
N ALA A 494 -9.25 -5.45 -9.66
CA ALA A 494 -9.96 -5.79 -8.43
C ALA A 494 -10.24 -7.30 -8.30
N LEU A 495 -9.80 -8.14 -9.23
CA LEU A 495 -10.24 -9.52 -9.36
C LEU A 495 -9.95 -10.36 -8.10
N GLY A 496 -8.72 -10.31 -7.58
CA GLY A 496 -8.26 -11.23 -6.55
C GLY A 496 -7.80 -10.58 -5.25
N SER A 497 -7.77 -9.26 -5.14
CA SER A 497 -7.22 -8.57 -3.95
C SER A 497 -8.08 -8.74 -2.69
N ALA A 498 -9.38 -9.07 -2.83
CA ALA A 498 -10.31 -9.32 -1.71
C ALA A 498 -10.55 -10.82 -1.42
N GLY A 499 -9.81 -11.72 -2.04
CA GLY A 499 -9.93 -13.16 -1.87
C GLY A 499 -9.79 -13.91 -3.19
N HIS A 500 -9.74 -15.24 -3.11
CA HIS A 500 -9.60 -16.09 -4.29
C HIS A 500 -10.81 -15.91 -5.23
N PRO A 501 -10.59 -15.62 -6.53
CA PRO A 501 -11.68 -15.30 -7.45
C PRO A 501 -12.43 -16.51 -8.00
N GLY A 502 -11.99 -17.72 -7.68
CA GLY A 502 -12.48 -18.97 -8.27
C GLY A 502 -11.56 -19.48 -9.38
N LYS A 503 -11.61 -20.80 -9.60
CA LYS A 503 -10.72 -21.47 -10.57
C LYS A 503 -11.01 -21.02 -12.01
N ALA A 504 -12.27 -20.99 -12.41
CA ALA A 504 -12.69 -20.55 -13.76
C ALA A 504 -12.24 -19.11 -14.05
N ALA A 505 -12.33 -18.22 -13.07
CA ALA A 505 -11.85 -16.84 -13.20
C ALA A 505 -10.33 -16.77 -13.40
N LEU A 506 -9.55 -17.59 -12.68
CA LEU A 506 -8.10 -17.65 -12.89
C LEU A 506 -7.72 -18.24 -14.24
N GLU A 507 -8.43 -19.26 -14.71
CA GLU A 507 -8.24 -19.86 -16.03
C GLU A 507 -8.51 -18.85 -17.14
N ARG A 508 -9.65 -18.13 -17.08
CA ARG A 508 -9.99 -17.08 -18.05
C ARG A 508 -9.02 -15.89 -18.01
N ALA A 509 -8.60 -15.48 -16.80
CA ALA A 509 -7.60 -14.43 -16.62
C ALA A 509 -6.24 -14.84 -17.23
N ALA A 510 -5.80 -16.09 -17.00
CA ALA A 510 -4.56 -16.63 -17.55
C ALA A 510 -4.61 -16.77 -19.08
N GLU A 511 -5.78 -17.10 -19.63
CA GLU A 511 -6.00 -17.14 -21.08
C GLU A 511 -5.83 -15.75 -21.70
N ALA A 512 -6.54 -14.75 -21.18
CA ALA A 512 -6.52 -13.38 -21.69
C ALA A 512 -5.11 -12.76 -21.61
N MET A 513 -4.44 -12.89 -20.46
CA MET A 513 -3.08 -12.38 -20.27
C MET A 513 -2.07 -13.19 -21.08
N GLY A 514 -2.20 -14.52 -21.10
CA GLY A 514 -1.31 -15.43 -21.81
C GLY A 514 -1.34 -15.23 -23.33
N ALA A 515 -2.48 -14.89 -23.91
CA ALA A 515 -2.60 -14.53 -25.32
C ALA A 515 -1.69 -13.31 -25.68
N ARG A 516 -1.52 -12.36 -24.75
CA ARG A 516 -0.65 -11.18 -24.96
C ARG A 516 0.82 -11.50 -24.74
N LEU A 517 1.14 -12.37 -23.77
CA LEU A 517 2.52 -12.69 -23.38
C LEU A 517 3.07 -13.94 -24.07
N GLY A 518 2.29 -14.58 -24.95
CA GLY A 518 2.69 -15.78 -25.69
C GLY A 518 2.83 -17.03 -24.80
N TRP A 519 2.03 -17.15 -23.72
CA TRP A 519 2.12 -18.29 -22.81
C TRP A 519 1.58 -19.58 -23.45
N THR A 520 2.36 -20.65 -23.33
CA THR A 520 1.89 -22.00 -23.64
C THR A 520 0.84 -22.46 -22.61
N ALA A 521 0.19 -23.60 -22.86
CA ALA A 521 -0.74 -24.19 -21.89
C ALA A 521 -0.04 -24.50 -20.55
N ASP A 522 1.19 -25.02 -20.61
CA ASP A 522 1.99 -25.34 -19.42
C ASP A 522 2.39 -24.07 -18.65
N ALA A 523 2.79 -23.00 -19.36
CA ALA A 523 3.11 -21.72 -18.73
C ALA A 523 1.87 -21.14 -18.03
N ARG A 524 0.67 -21.20 -18.64
CA ARG A 524 -0.57 -20.77 -17.98
C ARG A 524 -0.87 -21.57 -16.72
N ALA A 525 -0.66 -22.89 -16.75
CA ALA A 525 -0.87 -23.73 -15.58
C ALA A 525 0.08 -23.35 -14.42
N VAL A 526 1.36 -23.07 -14.73
CA VAL A 526 2.34 -22.60 -13.75
C VAL A 526 1.93 -21.25 -13.15
N GLU A 527 1.49 -20.30 -13.96
CA GLU A 527 1.06 -18.98 -13.53
C GLU A 527 -0.21 -19.03 -12.64
N ILE A 528 -1.17 -19.91 -12.99
CA ILE A 528 -2.35 -20.15 -12.16
C ILE A 528 -1.92 -20.71 -10.80
N ALA A 529 -1.10 -21.76 -10.77
CA ALA A 529 -0.63 -22.38 -9.53
C ALA A 529 0.14 -21.37 -8.64
N ALA A 530 1.01 -20.55 -9.23
CA ALA A 530 1.74 -19.50 -8.53
C ALA A 530 0.79 -18.43 -7.95
N THR A 531 -0.25 -18.06 -8.69
CA THR A 531 -1.26 -17.10 -8.23
C THR A 531 -2.09 -17.69 -7.08
N GLU A 532 -2.51 -18.95 -7.18
CA GLU A 532 -3.22 -19.65 -6.11
C GLU A 532 -2.39 -19.74 -4.82
N ALA A 533 -1.06 -19.85 -4.93
CA ALA A 533 -0.17 -19.89 -3.78
C ALA A 533 -0.20 -18.60 -2.92
N ALA A 534 -0.63 -17.49 -3.47
CA ALA A 534 -0.80 -16.24 -2.72
C ALA A 534 -1.99 -16.26 -1.75
N TYR A 535 -2.92 -17.21 -1.91
CA TYR A 535 -4.10 -17.34 -1.05
C TYR A 535 -3.91 -18.40 0.03
N PRO A 536 -4.57 -18.26 1.20
CA PRO A 536 -4.61 -19.32 2.19
C PRO A 536 -5.15 -20.63 1.60
N ALA A 537 -4.59 -21.75 2.00
CA ALA A 537 -5.00 -23.08 1.49
C ALA A 537 -6.52 -23.35 1.68
N THR A 538 -7.11 -22.79 2.73
CA THR A 538 -8.55 -22.87 3.01
C THR A 538 -9.41 -22.05 2.03
N ALA A 539 -8.89 -20.93 1.51
CA ALA A 539 -9.58 -20.07 0.55
C ALA A 539 -9.58 -20.63 -0.88
N ARG A 540 -8.64 -21.55 -1.20
CA ARG A 540 -8.50 -22.17 -2.53
C ARG A 540 -9.58 -23.23 -2.82
N ARG A 541 -10.36 -23.64 -1.82
CA ARG A 541 -11.37 -24.72 -1.92
C ARG A 541 -12.79 -24.20 -2.17
N THR A 542 -12.98 -22.92 -2.35
CA THR A 542 -14.30 -22.36 -2.68
C THR A 542 -14.58 -22.63 -4.18
N PRO A 543 -15.72 -23.27 -4.54
CA PRO A 543 -16.06 -23.60 -5.91
C PRO A 543 -16.18 -22.37 -6.81
#